data_c755eeb3d2704b90c92b9ee166593a40
#
_entry.id   c755eeb3d2704b90c92b9ee166593a40
#
_cell.length_a   1.000
_cell.length_b   1.000
_cell.length_c   1.000
_cell.angle_alpha   90.00
_cell.angle_beta   90.00
_cell.angle_gamma   90.00
#
_symmetry.space_group_name_H-M   'P 1'
#
loop_
_entity.id
_entity.type
_entity.pdbx_description
1 polymer ?
#
loop_
_entity_poly.entity_id
_entity_poly.type
_entity_poly.pdbx_seq_one_letter_code
_entity_poly.pdbx_strand_id
1 'polypeptide(L)'
;MQGRIQKWVDHSISVTINLPNDVSEEMIDKLYVEAWRSGCKGCTVYRDGSRSGVLLSTEKKKKKHEDCMEPPVIVSTRPRELEADVVKFQNNREKWIAFVGLMNGRPYEIFTGLADDEEGIMLPKTVEKGSIIKSYDADGRKHYDFQFKNKRGFKMTLEGLDSKFEPEYWNYAKLISGVLRYGMPISQVIKLVQEMELNNESINTWKNGVARALKKYLPNGTELKGQKCPNCGYETLVYQEGYLICKNCGASRCG
;
A
#
# COMPACT_ATOMS: atom_id res chain seq x y z
N MET A 1 -19.67 -24.04 -20.73
CA MET A 1 -20.11 -24.15 -19.33
C MET A 1 -21.00 -22.98 -18.94
N GLN A 2 -20.53 -21.74 -19.02
CA GLN A 2 -21.28 -20.53 -18.63
C GLN A 2 -22.65 -20.41 -19.31
N GLY A 3 -22.76 -20.56 -20.63
CA GLY A 3 -24.01 -20.49 -21.38
C GLY A 3 -25.06 -21.54 -20.97
N ARG A 4 -24.61 -22.70 -20.45
CA ARG A 4 -25.55 -23.70 -19.92
C ARG A 4 -26.11 -23.29 -18.55
N ILE A 5 -25.26 -22.70 -17.70
CA ILE A 5 -25.66 -22.24 -16.36
C ILE A 5 -26.54 -21.00 -16.46
N GLN A 6 -26.24 -20.09 -17.41
CA GLN A 6 -26.95 -18.83 -17.61
C GLN A 6 -28.46 -19.03 -17.85
N LYS A 7 -28.86 -20.16 -18.42
CA LYS A 7 -30.27 -20.47 -18.64
C LYS A 7 -31.09 -20.61 -17.35
N TRP A 8 -30.42 -20.87 -16.24
CA TRP A 8 -31.02 -21.10 -14.93
C TRP A 8 -30.81 -19.94 -13.95
N VAL A 9 -30.20 -18.82 -14.43
CA VAL A 9 -29.88 -17.66 -13.61
C VAL A 9 -30.57 -16.43 -14.20
N ASP A 10 -31.39 -15.76 -13.44
CA ASP A 10 -32.14 -14.58 -13.87
C ASP A 10 -31.23 -13.38 -14.15
N HIS A 11 -30.21 -13.21 -13.35
CA HIS A 11 -29.17 -12.17 -13.54
C HIS A 11 -28.04 -12.67 -14.44
N SER A 12 -27.19 -11.74 -14.90
CA SER A 12 -26.00 -12.12 -15.67
C SER A 12 -24.94 -12.76 -14.75
N ILE A 13 -24.22 -13.73 -15.27
CA ILE A 13 -23.07 -14.32 -14.61
C ILE A 13 -21.85 -13.49 -14.98
N SER A 14 -21.14 -12.99 -13.97
CA SER A 14 -19.87 -12.29 -14.16
C SER A 14 -18.76 -13.31 -14.41
N VAL A 15 -18.20 -13.28 -15.60
CA VAL A 15 -17.05 -14.12 -16.01
C VAL A 15 -16.04 -13.26 -16.73
N THR A 16 -14.78 -13.41 -16.37
CA THR A 16 -13.66 -12.83 -17.09
C THR A 16 -12.84 -13.92 -17.75
N ILE A 17 -12.65 -13.81 -19.06
CA ILE A 17 -11.79 -14.70 -19.85
C ILE A 17 -10.41 -14.05 -19.90
N ASN A 18 -9.40 -14.71 -19.32
CA ASN A 18 -8.03 -14.25 -19.33
C ASN A 18 -7.31 -14.78 -20.56
N LEU A 19 -6.71 -13.88 -21.33
CA LEU A 19 -6.00 -14.20 -22.56
C LEU A 19 -4.53 -13.76 -22.45
N PRO A 20 -3.60 -14.52 -23.07
CA PRO A 20 -2.22 -14.07 -23.21
C PRO A 20 -2.11 -12.76 -23.99
N ASN A 21 -0.98 -12.04 -23.83
CA ASN A 21 -0.79 -10.73 -24.46
C ASN A 21 -0.61 -10.78 -25.98
N ASP A 22 -0.26 -11.93 -26.52
CA ASP A 22 -0.02 -12.20 -27.95
C ASP A 22 -1.29 -12.60 -28.74
N VAL A 23 -2.45 -12.60 -28.08
CA VAL A 23 -3.72 -12.94 -28.74
C VAL A 23 -4.16 -11.81 -29.67
N SER A 24 -4.53 -12.19 -30.89
CA SER A 24 -5.01 -11.26 -31.93
C SER A 24 -6.41 -10.71 -31.61
N GLU A 25 -6.71 -9.51 -32.12
CA GLU A 25 -8.03 -8.89 -31.98
C GLU A 25 -9.15 -9.74 -32.58
N GLU A 26 -8.87 -10.44 -33.70
CA GLU A 26 -9.81 -11.34 -34.32
C GLU A 26 -10.23 -12.52 -33.42
N MET A 27 -9.32 -13.01 -32.56
CA MET A 27 -9.62 -14.05 -31.60
C MET A 27 -10.53 -13.51 -30.50
N ILE A 28 -10.31 -12.27 -30.06
CA ILE A 28 -11.14 -11.59 -29.05
C ILE A 28 -12.57 -11.42 -29.58
N ASP A 29 -12.70 -10.99 -30.84
CA ASP A 29 -14.01 -10.84 -31.50
C ASP A 29 -14.75 -12.18 -31.58
N LYS A 30 -14.06 -13.25 -32.01
CA LYS A 30 -14.62 -14.62 -32.02
C LYS A 30 -15.12 -15.06 -30.64
N LEU A 31 -14.40 -14.73 -29.59
CA LEU A 31 -14.80 -15.06 -28.20
C LEU A 31 -16.09 -14.36 -27.79
N TYR A 32 -16.24 -13.08 -28.13
CA TYR A 32 -17.49 -12.35 -27.84
C TYR A 32 -18.67 -12.91 -28.65
N VAL A 33 -18.46 -13.21 -29.93
CA VAL A 33 -19.47 -13.81 -30.79
C VAL A 33 -19.89 -15.20 -30.28
N GLU A 34 -18.94 -16.02 -29.84
CA GLU A 34 -19.25 -17.34 -29.28
C GLU A 34 -19.94 -17.27 -27.93
N ALA A 35 -19.56 -16.32 -27.07
CA ALA A 35 -20.26 -16.05 -25.81
C ALA A 35 -21.72 -15.67 -26.05
N TRP A 36 -21.98 -14.79 -27.03
CA TRP A 36 -23.32 -14.39 -27.42
C TRP A 36 -24.12 -15.57 -27.99
N ARG A 37 -23.56 -16.35 -28.92
CA ARG A 37 -24.20 -17.55 -29.49
C ARG A 37 -24.54 -18.61 -28.44
N SER A 38 -23.70 -18.70 -27.40
CA SER A 38 -23.90 -19.60 -26.25
C SER A 38 -24.97 -19.12 -25.27
N GLY A 39 -25.59 -17.96 -25.51
CA GLY A 39 -26.62 -17.38 -24.65
C GLY A 39 -26.11 -16.75 -23.37
N CYS A 40 -24.85 -16.35 -23.33
CA CYS A 40 -24.30 -15.60 -22.19
C CYS A 40 -24.84 -14.17 -22.18
N LYS A 41 -25.34 -13.70 -21.04
CA LYS A 41 -25.83 -12.31 -20.85
C LYS A 41 -24.70 -11.31 -20.59
N GLY A 42 -23.51 -11.78 -20.22
CA GLY A 42 -22.34 -10.96 -20.00
C GLY A 42 -21.05 -11.78 -20.14
N CYS A 43 -20.01 -11.14 -20.68
CA CYS A 43 -18.67 -11.71 -20.81
C CYS A 43 -17.68 -10.56 -20.81
N THR A 44 -16.62 -10.70 -20.03
CA THR A 44 -15.47 -9.77 -20.03
C THR A 44 -14.24 -10.50 -20.50
N VAL A 45 -13.48 -9.87 -21.38
CA VAL A 45 -12.19 -10.39 -21.83
C VAL A 45 -11.09 -9.51 -21.24
N TYR A 46 -10.09 -10.14 -20.65
CA TYR A 46 -8.89 -9.49 -20.18
C TYR A 46 -7.68 -10.06 -20.95
N ARG A 47 -6.94 -9.18 -21.60
CA ARG A 47 -5.67 -9.54 -22.24
C ARG A 47 -4.51 -9.17 -21.32
N ASP A 48 -3.61 -10.11 -21.07
CA ASP A 48 -2.45 -9.90 -20.20
C ASP A 48 -1.63 -8.69 -20.67
N GLY A 49 -1.26 -7.82 -19.74
CA GLY A 49 -0.54 -6.58 -20.02
C GLY A 49 -1.40 -5.40 -20.53
N SER A 50 -2.72 -5.55 -20.72
CA SER A 50 -3.60 -4.43 -21.14
C SER A 50 -3.90 -3.44 -20.03
N ARG A 51 -3.74 -3.85 -18.77
CA ARG A 51 -3.80 -2.99 -17.58
C ARG A 51 -2.62 -3.31 -16.67
N SER A 52 -1.91 -2.32 -16.19
CA SER A 52 -0.89 -2.51 -15.16
C SER A 52 -1.58 -2.92 -13.86
N GLY A 53 -1.29 -4.14 -13.37
CA GLY A 53 -1.53 -4.51 -11.99
C GLY A 53 -2.69 -5.44 -11.65
N VAL A 54 -3.30 -6.21 -12.57
CA VAL A 54 -4.55 -6.91 -12.19
C VAL A 54 -4.53 -8.44 -12.28
N LEU A 55 -3.59 -9.12 -12.95
CA LEU A 55 -3.64 -10.59 -13.01
C LEU A 55 -2.27 -11.28 -12.88
N LEU A 56 -2.28 -12.36 -12.09
CA LEU A 56 -1.19 -13.32 -12.00
C LEU A 56 -1.11 -14.11 -13.31
N SER A 57 -0.10 -13.85 -14.11
CA SER A 57 0.27 -14.72 -15.21
C SER A 57 0.82 -16.03 -14.62
N THR A 58 0.21 -17.16 -14.99
CA THR A 58 0.65 -18.50 -14.58
C THR A 58 1.89 -18.98 -15.35
N GLU A 59 2.42 -18.19 -16.25
CA GLU A 59 3.66 -18.52 -16.91
C GLU A 59 4.86 -18.23 -16.01
N LYS A 60 5.48 -19.30 -15.56
CA LYS A 60 6.84 -19.33 -15.01
C LYS A 60 7.84 -18.86 -16.07
N LYS A 61 7.85 -17.58 -16.45
CA LYS A 61 9.09 -16.96 -16.89
C LYS A 61 9.99 -16.92 -15.67
N LYS A 62 10.92 -17.87 -15.61
CA LYS A 62 12.14 -17.77 -14.83
C LYS A 62 12.91 -16.53 -15.32
N LYS A 63 12.42 -15.33 -15.03
CA LYS A 63 13.31 -14.23 -14.76
C LYS A 63 13.95 -14.61 -13.44
N LYS A 64 15.21 -15.02 -13.46
CA LYS A 64 16.11 -14.80 -12.35
C LYS A 64 15.92 -13.32 -11.98
N HIS A 65 15.04 -13.02 -11.03
CA HIS A 65 15.29 -11.96 -10.12
C HIS A 65 16.51 -12.46 -9.32
N GLU A 66 17.68 -12.21 -9.85
CA GLU A 66 18.77 -11.86 -9.00
C GLU A 66 18.17 -10.73 -8.16
N ASP A 67 17.88 -11.04 -6.91
CA ASP A 67 17.77 -10.09 -5.84
C ASP A 67 19.13 -9.37 -5.77
N CYS A 68 19.39 -8.49 -6.73
CA CYS A 68 20.23 -7.34 -6.51
C CYS A 68 19.42 -6.44 -5.59
N MET A 69 19.28 -6.84 -4.34
CA MET A 69 19.16 -5.91 -3.25
C MET A 69 20.48 -5.14 -3.29
N GLU A 70 20.50 -4.04 -4.04
CA GLU A 70 21.50 -3.03 -3.80
C GLU A 70 21.46 -2.79 -2.30
N PRO A 71 22.61 -2.93 -1.60
CA PRO A 71 22.64 -2.70 -0.17
C PRO A 71 22.00 -1.34 0.06
N PRO A 72 21.08 -1.19 1.01
CA PRO A 72 20.39 0.07 1.21
C PRO A 72 21.43 1.16 1.34
N VAL A 73 21.38 2.14 0.44
CA VAL A 73 22.29 3.29 0.52
C VAL A 73 21.94 3.99 1.82
N ILE A 74 22.77 3.77 2.84
CA ILE A 74 22.65 4.44 4.13
C ILE A 74 23.02 5.90 3.87
N VAL A 75 22.00 6.73 3.64
CA VAL A 75 22.20 8.16 3.49
C VAL A 75 22.48 8.72 4.87
N SER A 76 23.74 9.10 5.12
CA SER A 76 24.18 9.62 6.41
C SER A 76 23.49 10.93 6.82
N THR A 77 22.97 11.67 5.85
CA THR A 77 22.28 12.95 6.08
C THR A 77 20.92 12.99 5.40
N ARG A 78 19.88 13.34 6.18
CA ARG A 78 18.55 13.55 5.65
C ARG A 78 18.51 14.79 4.73
N PRO A 79 18.00 14.72 3.51
CA PRO A 79 17.76 15.88 2.66
C PRO A 79 16.78 16.87 3.34
N ARG A 80 16.85 18.14 2.93
CA ARG A 80 15.92 19.16 3.43
C ARG A 80 14.47 18.84 3.09
N GLU A 81 14.24 18.37 1.87
CA GLU A 81 12.93 18.01 1.34
C GLU A 81 12.90 16.52 0.98
N LEU A 82 11.83 15.83 1.37
CA LEU A 82 11.56 14.45 0.99
C LEU A 82 10.15 14.35 0.44
N GLU A 83 9.99 13.65 -0.67
CA GLU A 83 8.67 13.23 -1.13
C GLU A 83 7.96 12.43 -0.04
N ALA A 84 6.66 12.59 0.09
CA ALA A 84 5.90 11.89 1.11
C ALA A 84 4.53 11.46 0.62
N ASP A 85 4.16 10.25 1.00
CA ASP A 85 2.80 9.74 0.88
C ASP A 85 2.01 9.99 2.17
N VAL A 86 0.72 10.26 1.99
CA VAL A 86 -0.22 10.48 3.08
C VAL A 86 -1.13 9.27 3.23
N VAL A 87 -1.15 8.67 4.41
CA VAL A 87 -2.01 7.52 4.73
C VAL A 87 -2.92 7.87 5.88
N LYS A 88 -4.21 7.76 5.68
CA LYS A 88 -5.24 7.98 6.71
C LYS A 88 -5.66 6.64 7.30
N PHE A 89 -5.76 6.58 8.62
CA PHE A 89 -6.17 5.38 9.34
C PHE A 89 -6.98 5.74 10.60
N GLN A 90 -7.46 4.76 11.31
CA GLN A 90 -8.11 4.93 12.61
C GLN A 90 -7.22 4.34 13.71
N ASN A 91 -7.15 5.04 14.83
CA ASN A 91 -6.62 4.54 16.08
C ASN A 91 -7.76 4.61 17.10
N ASN A 92 -8.24 3.46 17.54
CA ASN A 92 -9.49 3.36 18.33
C ASN A 92 -10.68 4.00 17.56
N ARG A 93 -11.22 5.11 18.05
CA ARG A 93 -12.33 5.86 17.45
C ARG A 93 -11.88 7.15 16.76
N GLU A 94 -10.61 7.50 16.88
CA GLU A 94 -10.05 8.72 16.36
C GLU A 94 -9.52 8.53 14.94
N LYS A 95 -9.58 9.60 14.17
CA LYS A 95 -8.98 9.65 12.83
C LYS A 95 -7.51 10.05 12.97
N TRP A 96 -6.66 9.29 12.35
CA TRP A 96 -5.22 9.50 12.36
C TRP A 96 -4.66 9.62 10.96
N ILE A 97 -3.49 10.24 10.87
CA ILE A 97 -2.78 10.45 9.62
C ILE A 97 -1.31 10.05 9.80
N ALA A 98 -0.75 9.41 8.78
CA ALA A 98 0.66 9.13 8.67
C ALA A 98 1.23 9.82 7.43
N PHE A 99 2.37 10.46 7.57
CA PHE A 99 3.20 10.97 6.50
C PHE A 99 4.41 10.05 6.37
N VAL A 100 4.53 9.37 5.25
CA VAL A 100 5.66 8.46 4.97
C VAL A 100 6.61 9.17 4.02
N GLY A 101 7.72 9.68 4.54
CA GLY A 101 8.76 10.31 3.75
C GLY A 101 9.58 9.27 2.99
N LEU A 102 9.80 9.50 1.70
CA LEU A 102 10.41 8.56 0.78
C LEU A 102 11.78 9.07 0.33
N MET A 103 12.73 8.16 0.26
CA MET A 103 14.01 8.38 -0.40
C MET A 103 14.21 7.31 -1.47
N ASN A 104 14.34 7.72 -2.73
CA ASN A 104 14.45 6.81 -3.87
C ASN A 104 13.31 5.78 -3.92
N GLY A 105 12.07 6.22 -3.61
CA GLY A 105 10.89 5.36 -3.58
C GLY A 105 10.77 4.44 -2.36
N ARG A 106 11.75 4.44 -1.43
CA ARG A 106 11.74 3.65 -0.20
C ARG A 106 11.36 4.50 1.01
N PRO A 107 10.55 3.98 1.96
CA PRO A 107 10.31 4.63 3.23
C PRO A 107 11.61 4.94 3.97
N TYR A 108 11.79 6.21 4.31
CA TYR A 108 12.94 6.73 5.00
C TYR A 108 12.58 7.27 6.38
N GLU A 109 11.39 7.85 6.50
CA GLU A 109 10.86 8.36 7.76
C GLU A 109 9.33 8.27 7.77
N ILE A 110 8.75 8.28 8.95
CA ILE A 110 7.32 8.31 9.16
C ILE A 110 7.00 9.30 10.28
N PHE A 111 5.90 10.05 10.11
CA PHE A 111 5.32 10.91 11.12
C PHE A 111 3.85 10.57 11.25
N THR A 112 3.32 10.54 12.48
CA THR A 112 1.93 10.17 12.72
C THR A 112 1.31 11.11 13.74
N GLY A 113 0.04 11.46 13.54
CA GLY A 113 -0.71 12.29 14.46
C GLY A 113 -2.20 12.25 14.20
N LEU A 114 -2.95 12.96 15.06
CA LEU A 114 -4.39 13.12 14.93
C LEU A 114 -4.75 13.86 13.63
N ALA A 115 -5.81 13.38 12.97
CA ALA A 115 -6.41 14.05 11.81
C ALA A 115 -7.68 14.77 12.26
N ASP A 116 -7.51 15.80 13.08
CA ASP A 116 -8.57 16.58 13.68
C ASP A 116 -8.36 18.09 13.42
N ASP A 117 -9.45 18.86 13.52
CA ASP A 117 -9.48 20.30 13.25
C ASP A 117 -8.98 21.11 14.44
N GLU A 118 -9.22 20.62 15.67
CA GLU A 118 -8.95 21.35 16.89
C GLU A 118 -7.58 21.02 17.48
N GLU A 119 -7.22 19.74 17.56
CA GLU A 119 -5.99 19.27 18.21
C GLU A 119 -4.99 18.60 17.27
N GLY A 120 -5.31 18.49 15.98
CA GLY A 120 -4.54 17.71 15.02
C GLY A 120 -4.24 18.43 13.72
N ILE A 121 -4.22 17.64 12.65
CA ILE A 121 -3.94 18.11 11.31
C ILE A 121 -5.09 17.80 10.37
N MET A 122 -5.74 18.86 9.85
CA MET A 122 -6.73 18.69 8.82
C MET A 122 -6.10 18.76 7.42
N LEU A 123 -6.20 17.66 6.69
CA LEU A 123 -5.88 17.63 5.27
C LEU A 123 -7.12 17.26 4.43
N PRO A 124 -7.31 17.90 3.27
CA PRO A 124 -8.34 17.48 2.33
C PRO A 124 -8.24 15.99 2.01
N LYS A 125 -9.40 15.31 1.85
CA LYS A 125 -9.43 13.86 1.58
C LYS A 125 -8.66 13.46 0.32
N THR A 126 -8.52 14.39 -0.61
CA THR A 126 -7.88 14.19 -1.93
C THR A 126 -6.35 14.32 -1.89
N VAL A 127 -5.77 14.71 -0.75
CA VAL A 127 -4.31 14.84 -0.62
C VAL A 127 -3.75 13.50 -0.19
N GLU A 128 -3.05 12.84 -1.10
CA GLU A 128 -2.38 11.55 -0.90
C GLU A 128 -0.86 11.65 -1.01
N LYS A 129 -0.35 12.76 -1.57
CA LYS A 129 1.09 12.98 -1.77
C LYS A 129 1.47 14.43 -1.48
N GLY A 130 2.73 14.61 -1.11
CA GLY A 130 3.35 15.91 -0.86
C GLY A 130 4.83 15.78 -0.56
N SER A 131 5.38 16.75 0.14
CA SER A 131 6.78 16.79 0.55
C SER A 131 6.89 17.16 2.03
N ILE A 132 7.78 16.49 2.75
CA ILE A 132 8.15 16.85 4.13
C ILE A 132 9.39 17.72 4.07
N ILE A 133 9.26 18.94 4.54
CA ILE A 133 10.35 19.93 4.58
C ILE A 133 10.88 19.99 6.00
N LYS A 134 12.20 19.83 6.15
CA LYS A 134 12.90 20.00 7.41
C LYS A 134 13.55 21.37 7.44
N SER A 135 13.27 22.15 8.47
CA SER A 135 13.86 23.44 8.75
C SER A 135 14.46 23.48 10.18
N TYR A 136 15.13 24.56 10.50
CA TYR A 136 15.67 24.85 11.83
C TYR A 136 15.24 26.24 12.21
N ASP A 137 14.84 26.44 13.46
CA ASP A 137 14.59 27.76 14.02
C ASP A 137 15.91 28.47 14.40
N ALA A 138 15.78 29.68 14.95
CA ALA A 138 16.92 30.47 15.41
C ALA A 138 17.70 29.81 16.55
N ASP A 139 17.06 28.94 17.33
CA ASP A 139 17.65 28.18 18.43
C ASP A 139 18.26 26.84 17.98
N GLY A 140 18.24 26.56 16.68
CA GLY A 140 18.73 25.31 16.09
C GLY A 140 17.82 24.11 16.33
N ARG A 141 16.56 24.30 16.77
CA ARG A 141 15.58 23.22 16.91
C ARG A 141 15.06 22.82 15.54
N LYS A 142 14.78 21.53 15.38
CA LYS A 142 14.30 20.97 14.12
C LYS A 142 12.78 21.13 14.03
N HIS A 143 12.33 21.70 12.91
CA HIS A 143 10.92 21.78 12.55
C HIS A 143 10.65 20.97 11.29
N TYR A 144 9.44 20.46 11.19
CA TYR A 144 8.97 19.68 10.06
C TYR A 144 7.66 20.23 9.57
N ASP A 145 7.60 20.56 8.28
CA ASP A 145 6.42 21.06 7.61
C ASP A 145 5.99 20.08 6.51
N PHE A 146 4.71 20.03 6.20
CA PHE A 146 4.22 19.25 5.08
C PHE A 146 3.67 20.18 3.99
N GLN A 147 4.21 20.05 2.79
CA GLN A 147 3.81 20.84 1.63
C GLN A 147 3.11 19.96 0.60
N PHE A 148 1.97 20.43 0.10
CA PHE A 148 1.18 19.73 -0.90
C PHE A 148 0.58 20.70 -1.92
N LYS A 149 0.11 20.18 -3.05
CA LYS A 149 -0.64 20.96 -4.05
C LYS A 149 -2.13 20.74 -3.84
N ASN A 150 -2.89 21.84 -3.77
CA ASN A 150 -4.34 21.75 -3.75
C ASN A 150 -4.90 21.40 -5.16
N LYS A 151 -6.23 21.19 -5.27
CA LYS A 151 -6.88 20.86 -6.55
C LYS A 151 -6.67 21.93 -7.65
N ARG A 152 -6.35 23.15 -7.28
CA ARG A 152 -6.08 24.28 -8.21
C ARG A 152 -4.61 24.41 -8.57
N GLY A 153 -3.73 23.51 -8.06
CA GLY A 153 -2.29 23.52 -8.31
C GLY A 153 -1.46 24.44 -7.40
N PHE A 154 -2.09 25.18 -6.48
CA PHE A 154 -1.38 26.04 -5.54
C PHE A 154 -0.69 25.20 -4.46
N LYS A 155 0.55 25.58 -4.13
CA LYS A 155 1.29 25.00 -3.02
C LYS A 155 0.69 25.48 -1.70
N MET A 156 0.36 24.53 -0.85
CA MET A 156 -0.11 24.75 0.51
C MET A 156 0.91 24.16 1.47
N THR A 157 1.23 24.86 2.54
CA THR A 157 2.15 24.38 3.58
C THR A 157 1.39 24.22 4.88
N LEU A 158 1.56 23.07 5.48
CA LEU A 158 1.09 22.76 6.82
C LEU A 158 2.31 22.82 7.72
N GLU A 159 2.40 23.86 8.55
CA GLU A 159 3.55 24.12 9.39
C GLU A 159 3.49 23.37 10.72
N GLY A 160 4.66 22.98 11.22
CA GLY A 160 4.85 22.51 12.58
C GLY A 160 4.27 21.13 12.87
N LEU A 161 4.58 20.11 12.07
CA LEU A 161 4.19 18.72 12.37
C LEU A 161 4.68 18.28 13.74
N ASP A 162 5.86 18.74 14.14
CA ASP A 162 6.52 18.42 15.40
C ASP A 162 5.81 19.00 16.62
N SER A 163 5.10 20.12 16.47
CA SER A 163 4.37 20.77 17.55
C SER A 163 2.91 20.31 17.65
N LYS A 164 2.35 19.79 16.56
CA LYS A 164 0.94 19.37 16.46
C LYS A 164 0.73 17.90 16.78
N PHE A 165 1.79 17.12 16.81
CA PHE A 165 1.68 15.69 17.07
C PHE A 165 1.94 15.39 18.54
N GLU A 166 1.17 14.46 19.06
CA GLU A 166 1.29 13.98 20.43
C GLU A 166 2.71 13.42 20.69
N PRO A 167 3.39 13.87 21.77
CA PRO A 167 4.81 13.58 22.00
C PRO A 167 5.15 12.09 22.07
N GLU A 168 4.26 11.25 22.60
CA GLU A 168 4.47 9.82 22.72
C GLU A 168 4.57 9.17 21.34
N TYR A 169 3.58 9.37 20.47
CA TYR A 169 3.56 8.82 19.10
C TYR A 169 4.60 9.46 18.19
N TRP A 170 4.94 10.74 18.45
CA TRP A 170 6.06 11.39 17.80
C TRP A 170 7.39 10.69 18.10
N ASN A 171 7.61 10.25 19.34
CA ASN A 171 8.81 9.53 19.74
C ASN A 171 8.84 8.12 19.12
N TYR A 172 7.73 7.39 19.09
CA TYR A 172 7.65 6.12 18.36
C TYR A 172 7.97 6.29 16.88
N ALA A 173 7.40 7.32 16.25
CA ALA A 173 7.67 7.63 14.85
C ALA A 173 9.15 7.97 14.60
N LYS A 174 9.82 8.67 15.52
CA LYS A 174 11.29 8.92 15.45
C LYS A 174 12.09 7.62 15.49
N LEU A 175 11.75 6.69 16.38
CA LEU A 175 12.43 5.40 16.50
C LEU A 175 12.24 4.57 15.23
N ILE A 176 11.02 4.48 14.72
CA ILE A 176 10.73 3.79 13.45
C ILE A 176 11.48 4.44 12.29
N SER A 177 11.50 5.77 12.23
CA SER A 177 12.28 6.50 11.22
C SER A 177 13.78 6.21 11.34
N GLY A 178 14.28 6.05 12.57
CA GLY A 178 15.67 5.65 12.80
C GLY A 178 15.99 4.30 12.15
N VAL A 179 15.21 3.26 12.43
CA VAL A 179 15.46 1.92 11.87
C VAL A 179 15.26 1.88 10.35
N LEU A 180 14.33 2.67 9.80
CA LEU A 180 14.15 2.83 8.35
C LEU A 180 15.40 3.43 7.68
N ARG A 181 15.97 4.49 8.27
CA ARG A 181 17.19 5.17 7.78
C ARG A 181 18.41 4.27 7.78
N TYR A 182 18.53 3.43 8.79
CA TYR A 182 19.62 2.42 8.87
C TYR A 182 19.38 1.19 7.99
N GLY A 183 18.37 1.22 7.14
CA GLY A 183 18.19 0.22 6.10
C GLY A 183 17.56 -1.09 6.55
N MET A 184 16.94 -1.14 7.73
CA MET A 184 16.18 -2.32 8.14
C MET A 184 15.15 -2.69 7.09
N PRO A 185 15.05 -3.96 6.65
CA PRO A 185 14.03 -4.41 5.70
C PRO A 185 12.62 -4.03 6.17
N ILE A 186 11.80 -3.50 5.26
CA ILE A 186 10.45 -3.01 5.60
C ILE A 186 9.60 -4.09 6.27
N SER A 187 9.73 -5.35 5.83
CA SER A 187 9.05 -6.49 6.46
C SER A 187 9.42 -6.67 7.94
N GLN A 188 10.68 -6.44 8.30
CA GLN A 188 11.14 -6.50 9.69
C GLN A 188 10.67 -5.30 10.50
N VAL A 189 10.66 -4.09 9.89
CA VAL A 189 10.10 -2.90 10.55
C VAL A 189 8.61 -3.08 10.85
N ILE A 190 7.85 -3.65 9.92
CA ILE A 190 6.43 -3.96 10.12
C ILE A 190 6.26 -4.95 11.27
N LYS A 191 7.06 -6.01 11.32
CA LYS A 191 7.04 -6.99 12.39
C LYS A 191 7.33 -6.34 13.74
N LEU A 192 8.40 -5.54 13.83
CA LEU A 192 8.76 -4.79 15.02
C LEU A 192 7.60 -3.90 15.52
N VAL A 193 6.95 -3.15 14.61
CA VAL A 193 5.81 -2.30 14.96
C VAL A 193 4.62 -3.11 15.47
N GLN A 194 4.35 -4.27 14.87
CA GLN A 194 3.23 -5.13 15.28
C GLN A 194 3.48 -5.82 16.63
N GLU A 195 4.73 -6.05 17.01
CA GLU A 195 5.14 -6.63 18.29
C GLU A 195 5.19 -5.60 19.44
N MET A 196 5.05 -4.30 19.15
CA MET A 196 4.98 -3.28 20.21
C MET A 196 3.73 -3.49 21.07
N GLU A 197 3.89 -3.43 22.38
CA GLU A 197 2.78 -3.40 23.33
C GLU A 197 2.45 -1.94 23.66
N LEU A 198 1.24 -1.53 23.32
CA LEU A 198 0.73 -0.18 23.61
C LEU A 198 -0.48 -0.29 24.54
N ASN A 199 -0.66 0.71 25.37
CA ASN A 199 -1.81 0.79 26.27
C ASN A 199 -3.11 0.97 25.46
N ASN A 200 -4.21 0.33 25.92
CA ASN A 200 -5.56 0.46 25.35
C ASN A 200 -5.71 0.02 23.88
N GLU A 201 -5.18 -1.14 23.53
CA GLU A 201 -5.32 -1.70 22.19
C GLU A 201 -6.76 -2.19 21.90
N SER A 202 -7.33 -1.67 20.82
CA SER A 202 -8.57 -2.18 20.20
C SER A 202 -8.26 -2.85 18.84
N ILE A 203 -9.30 -3.24 18.10
CA ILE A 203 -9.16 -3.81 16.74
C ILE A 203 -8.44 -2.83 15.79
N ASN A 204 -8.73 -1.53 15.92
CA ASN A 204 -8.08 -0.47 15.14
C ASN A 204 -7.07 0.23 16.05
N THR A 205 -5.79 -0.12 15.88
CA THR A 205 -4.70 0.44 16.68
C THR A 205 -3.75 1.27 15.83
N TRP A 206 -3.03 2.17 16.48
CA TRP A 206 -1.97 2.95 15.87
C TRP A 206 -0.95 2.05 15.14
N LYS A 207 -0.51 0.97 15.78
CA LYS A 207 0.45 0.03 15.18
C LYS A 207 -0.08 -0.61 13.89
N ASN A 208 -1.37 -0.96 13.84
CA ASN A 208 -2.00 -1.49 12.62
C ASN A 208 -2.06 -0.43 11.51
N GLY A 209 -2.29 0.84 11.87
CA GLY A 209 -2.26 1.96 10.93
C GLY A 209 -0.89 2.20 10.32
N VAL A 210 0.15 2.23 11.17
CA VAL A 210 1.56 2.37 10.74
C VAL A 210 2.01 1.16 9.90
N ALA A 211 1.69 -0.05 10.35
CA ALA A 211 2.00 -1.26 9.59
C ALA A 211 1.34 -1.23 8.20
N ARG A 212 0.07 -0.80 8.10
CA ARG A 212 -0.64 -0.63 6.82
C ARG A 212 0.03 0.41 5.94
N ALA A 213 0.48 1.53 6.50
CA ALA A 213 1.19 2.57 5.76
C ALA A 213 2.50 2.04 5.15
N LEU A 214 3.24 1.23 5.90
CA LEU A 214 4.52 0.65 5.45
C LEU A 214 4.34 -0.55 4.50
N LYS A 215 3.26 -1.32 4.63
CA LYS A 215 2.97 -2.48 3.76
C LYS A 215 2.85 -2.12 2.28
N LYS A 216 2.47 -0.88 1.95
CA LYS A 216 2.43 -0.39 0.57
C LYS A 216 3.77 -0.47 -0.17
N TYR A 217 4.87 -0.50 0.58
CA TYR A 217 6.24 -0.48 0.03
C TYR A 217 6.92 -1.85 0.10
N LEU A 218 6.19 -2.89 0.49
CA LEU A 218 6.72 -4.26 0.39
C LEU A 218 6.81 -4.66 -1.08
N PRO A 219 7.93 -5.26 -1.51
CA PRO A 219 8.03 -5.80 -2.85
C PRO A 219 6.92 -6.83 -3.11
N ASN A 220 6.34 -6.78 -4.31
CA ASN A 220 5.36 -7.77 -4.74
C ASN A 220 5.99 -9.17 -4.71
N GLY A 221 5.27 -10.13 -4.15
CA GLY A 221 5.76 -11.49 -4.00
C GLY A 221 6.49 -11.78 -2.68
N THR A 222 6.61 -10.78 -1.78
CA THR A 222 7.17 -10.99 -0.43
C THR A 222 6.36 -12.05 0.31
N GLU A 223 7.00 -13.18 0.66
CA GLU A 223 6.35 -14.29 1.36
C GLU A 223 6.25 -14.00 2.86
N LEU A 224 5.10 -14.33 3.43
CA LEU A 224 4.89 -14.33 4.88
C LEU A 224 5.25 -15.73 5.43
N LYS A 225 6.44 -15.84 5.98
CA LYS A 225 6.85 -17.08 6.66
C LYS A 225 6.12 -17.21 8.00
N GLY A 226 5.59 -18.41 8.26
CA GLY A 226 4.95 -18.76 9.53
C GLY A 226 3.47 -18.36 9.67
N GLN A 227 2.85 -17.79 8.63
CA GLN A 227 1.41 -17.54 8.63
C GLN A 227 0.68 -18.47 7.65
N LYS A 228 -0.33 -19.16 8.16
CA LYS A 228 -1.19 -20.03 7.36
C LYS A 228 -2.35 -19.26 6.75
N CYS A 229 -2.69 -19.58 5.52
CA CYS A 229 -3.88 -19.05 4.88
C CYS A 229 -5.13 -19.49 5.67
N PRO A 230 -6.00 -18.56 6.11
CA PRO A 230 -7.20 -18.93 6.88
C PRO A 230 -8.21 -19.72 6.07
N ASN A 231 -8.12 -19.67 4.73
CA ASN A 231 -9.07 -20.37 3.86
C ASN A 231 -8.63 -21.81 3.50
N CYS A 232 -7.33 -22.04 3.28
CA CYS A 232 -6.84 -23.37 2.86
C CYS A 232 -5.76 -23.97 3.77
N GLY A 233 -5.31 -23.27 4.82
CA GLY A 233 -4.33 -23.74 5.78
C GLY A 233 -2.88 -23.76 5.30
N TYR A 234 -2.58 -23.49 4.04
CA TYR A 234 -1.22 -23.51 3.50
C TYR A 234 -0.44 -22.22 3.83
N GLU A 235 0.88 -22.34 4.03
CA GLU A 235 1.80 -21.22 4.27
C GLU A 235 2.30 -20.60 2.95
N THR A 236 1.36 -20.18 2.09
CA THR A 236 1.65 -19.64 0.76
C THR A 236 1.10 -18.21 0.58
N LEU A 237 1.07 -17.46 1.68
CA LEU A 237 0.64 -16.06 1.65
C LEU A 237 1.77 -15.17 1.15
N VAL A 238 1.43 -14.29 0.19
CA VAL A 238 2.36 -13.29 -0.37
C VAL A 238 1.71 -11.91 -0.39
N TYR A 239 2.53 -10.89 -0.23
CA TYR A 239 2.09 -9.52 -0.46
C TYR A 239 2.06 -9.20 -1.95
N GLN A 240 0.95 -8.62 -2.40
CA GLN A 240 0.81 -8.08 -3.74
C GLN A 240 -0.04 -6.81 -3.70
N GLU A 241 0.56 -5.68 -4.08
CA GLU A 241 -0.09 -4.36 -4.09
C GLU A 241 -0.77 -3.96 -2.76
N GLY A 242 -0.14 -4.34 -1.64
CA GLY A 242 -0.68 -4.08 -0.30
C GLY A 242 -1.72 -5.08 0.20
N TYR A 243 -2.06 -6.09 -0.60
CA TYR A 243 -2.95 -7.19 -0.23
C TYR A 243 -2.18 -8.46 0.07
N LEU A 244 -2.71 -9.28 0.98
CA LEU A 244 -2.25 -10.63 1.22
C LEU A 244 -3.01 -11.59 0.30
N ILE A 245 -2.29 -12.27 -0.58
CA ILE A 245 -2.87 -13.22 -1.53
C ILE A 245 -2.29 -14.60 -1.25
N CYS A 246 -3.14 -15.60 -1.15
CA CYS A 246 -2.70 -16.98 -1.06
C CYS A 246 -2.39 -17.55 -2.46
N LYS A 247 -1.15 -17.95 -2.70
CA LYS A 247 -0.75 -18.56 -3.98
C LYS A 247 -1.47 -19.88 -4.26
N ASN A 248 -1.97 -20.57 -3.23
CA ASN A 248 -2.60 -21.88 -3.38
C ASN A 248 -4.08 -21.79 -3.72
N CYS A 249 -4.87 -20.96 -3.01
CA CYS A 249 -6.32 -20.91 -3.19
C CYS A 249 -6.83 -19.59 -3.77
N GLY A 250 -5.95 -18.61 -4.02
CA GLY A 250 -6.32 -17.30 -4.54
C GLY A 250 -7.07 -16.39 -3.55
N ALA A 251 -7.29 -16.82 -2.32
CA ALA A 251 -7.94 -16.00 -1.32
C ALA A 251 -7.13 -14.74 -1.07
N SER A 252 -7.79 -13.57 -1.14
CA SER A 252 -7.17 -12.27 -0.87
C SER A 252 -7.73 -11.67 0.41
N ARG A 253 -6.89 -10.99 1.17
CA ARG A 253 -7.26 -10.26 2.38
C ARG A 253 -6.51 -8.92 2.38
N CYS A 254 -7.19 -7.87 2.86
CA CYS A 254 -6.48 -6.61 3.18
C CYS A 254 -5.39 -6.93 4.21
N GLY A 255 -4.17 -6.61 3.84
CA GLY A 255 -3.00 -6.85 4.67
C GLY A 255 -2.93 -5.95 5.89
#